data_0137d063c4b19d086c7184026d55418d
#
_entry.id   0137d063c4b19d086c7184026d55418d
#
_cell.length_a   1.000
_cell.length_b   1.000
_cell.length_c   1.000
_cell.angle_alpha   90.00
_cell.angle_beta   90.00
_cell.angle_gamma   90.00
#
_symmetry.space_group_name_H-M   'P 1'
#
loop_
_entity.id
_entity.type
_entity.pdbx_description
1 polymer ?
#
loop_
_entity_poly.entity_id
_entity_poly.type
_entity_poly.pdbx_seq_one_letter_code
_entity_poly.pdbx_strand_id
1 'polypeptide(L)'
;WTVFPLPDELAFYENMVANGVNPAVAKAPGERMPVGVYKGTFKVSKPGDTFLNMEQFGKGLVYVNGHALGRFWEIGPQQTLYLPGPWLKKGDNEIVVFDVVGPKEAKAEGLKTPIWDKLPYKNRKSNGTAPKLDEMTPVLTAEFEKGNGWKQADFGKAVKGRYLILEAVDGWNSGDEASIAELYVLDNKGERLPREGWIADYVSSENTEGVNRTGDKIFDLQESTYWQSKPGVKFPHVVVIDLGRPVSATAIQYLPRMETGAPGSIRKFKVYMK
;
A
#
# COMPACT_ATOMS: atom_id res chain seq x y z
N TRP A 1 -4.29 -18.19 19.24
CA TRP A 1 -4.15 -18.26 17.77
C TRP A 1 -3.97 -19.69 17.35
N THR A 2 -4.72 -20.15 16.35
CA THR A 2 -4.48 -21.45 15.71
C THR A 2 -3.76 -21.17 14.38
N VAL A 3 -2.58 -21.74 14.21
CA VAL A 3 -1.76 -21.56 13.00
C VAL A 3 -1.87 -22.81 12.14
N PHE A 4 -2.24 -22.62 10.89
CA PHE A 4 -2.27 -23.69 9.87
C PHE A 4 -1.14 -23.40 8.88
N PRO A 5 0.01 -24.11 8.97
CA PRO A 5 1.08 -23.98 7.98
C PRO A 5 0.58 -24.49 6.63
N LEU A 6 0.78 -23.72 5.58
CA LEU A 6 0.53 -24.17 4.22
C LEU A 6 1.77 -24.92 3.72
N PRO A 7 1.61 -26.13 3.17
CA PRO A 7 2.70 -26.84 2.54
C PRO A 7 3.31 -26.04 1.38
N ASP A 8 4.61 -26.16 1.16
CA ASP A 8 5.31 -25.59 0.01
C ASP A 8 5.58 -26.64 -1.10
N GLU A 9 5.01 -27.83 -0.97
CA GLU A 9 5.12 -28.92 -1.91
C GLU A 9 4.13 -28.78 -3.07
N LEU A 10 4.61 -28.79 -4.30
CA LEU A 10 3.77 -28.68 -5.52
C LEU A 10 2.64 -29.70 -5.55
N ALA A 11 2.92 -30.95 -5.14
CA ALA A 11 1.94 -32.03 -5.14
C ALA A 11 0.68 -31.72 -4.34
N PHE A 12 0.79 -30.92 -3.26
CA PHE A 12 -0.35 -30.46 -2.49
C PHE A 12 -1.28 -29.57 -3.34
N TYR A 13 -0.71 -28.63 -4.08
CA TYR A 13 -1.48 -27.69 -4.91
C TYR A 13 -2.03 -28.37 -6.17
N GLU A 14 -1.31 -29.32 -6.75
CA GLU A 14 -1.80 -30.13 -7.88
C GLU A 14 -3.00 -30.99 -7.46
N ASN A 15 -2.96 -31.56 -6.26
CA ASN A 15 -4.10 -32.31 -5.71
C ASN A 15 -5.32 -31.39 -5.49
N MET A 16 -5.13 -30.14 -5.04
CA MET A 16 -6.22 -29.15 -4.95
C MET A 16 -6.83 -28.85 -6.32
N VAL A 17 -6.03 -28.74 -7.37
CA VAL A 17 -6.54 -28.55 -8.75
C VAL A 17 -7.33 -29.76 -9.23
N ALA A 18 -6.82 -30.96 -8.97
CA ALA A 18 -7.44 -32.22 -9.43
C ALA A 18 -8.79 -32.51 -8.74
N ASN A 19 -8.92 -32.15 -7.47
CA ASN A 19 -10.08 -32.48 -6.63
C ASN A 19 -10.90 -31.22 -6.24
N GLY A 20 -10.48 -30.06 -6.68
CA GLY A 20 -11.14 -28.78 -6.38
C GLY A 20 -12.40 -28.54 -7.21
N VAL A 21 -13.27 -27.70 -6.67
CA VAL A 21 -14.37 -27.13 -7.42
C VAL A 21 -13.84 -25.99 -8.28
N ASN A 22 -14.08 -26.02 -9.58
CA ASN A 22 -13.81 -24.90 -10.45
C ASN A 22 -15.07 -24.01 -10.51
N PRO A 23 -15.18 -22.98 -9.69
CA PRO A 23 -16.36 -22.13 -9.72
C PRO A 23 -16.37 -21.37 -11.06
N ALA A 24 -17.46 -21.52 -11.82
CA ALA A 24 -17.77 -20.63 -12.93
C ALA A 24 -18.15 -19.26 -12.34
N VAL A 25 -17.16 -18.44 -12.06
CA VAL A 25 -17.38 -17.13 -11.42
C VAL A 25 -17.49 -16.06 -12.49
N ALA A 26 -18.71 -15.59 -12.70
CA ALA A 26 -18.91 -14.31 -13.37
C ALA A 26 -18.43 -13.21 -12.42
N LYS A 27 -17.32 -12.59 -12.78
CA LYS A 27 -16.68 -11.52 -12.01
C LYS A 27 -17.35 -10.19 -12.33
N ALA A 28 -17.80 -9.45 -11.30
CA ALA A 28 -18.22 -8.08 -11.49
C ALA A 28 -17.01 -7.18 -11.82
N PRO A 29 -17.18 -6.08 -12.57
CA PRO A 29 -16.11 -5.16 -12.86
C PRO A 29 -15.42 -4.66 -11.59
N GLY A 30 -14.10 -4.86 -11.49
CA GLY A 30 -13.28 -4.45 -10.33
C GLY A 30 -13.18 -5.48 -9.20
N GLU A 31 -13.92 -6.58 -9.25
CA GLU A 31 -13.77 -7.69 -8.29
C GLU A 31 -12.54 -8.54 -8.62
N ARG A 32 -11.96 -9.14 -7.57
CA ARG A 32 -10.91 -10.16 -7.73
C ARG A 32 -11.53 -11.52 -8.05
N MET A 33 -10.74 -12.34 -8.70
CA MET A 33 -11.06 -13.77 -8.84
C MET A 33 -10.94 -14.46 -7.47
N PRO A 34 -11.54 -15.64 -7.29
CA PRO A 34 -11.46 -16.38 -6.03
C PRO A 34 -10.02 -16.64 -5.57
N VAL A 35 -9.83 -16.71 -4.27
CA VAL A 35 -8.63 -17.32 -3.65
C VAL A 35 -8.55 -18.77 -4.08
N GLY A 36 -7.35 -19.25 -4.47
CA GLY A 36 -7.20 -20.64 -4.90
C GLY A 36 -5.94 -20.94 -5.67
N VAL A 37 -5.95 -22.11 -6.29
CA VAL A 37 -4.85 -22.59 -7.15
C VAL A 37 -5.24 -22.42 -8.62
N TYR A 38 -4.37 -21.78 -9.37
CA TYR A 38 -4.51 -21.52 -10.80
C TYR A 38 -3.45 -22.33 -11.55
N LYS A 39 -3.87 -23.18 -12.46
CA LYS A 39 -2.99 -23.97 -13.33
C LYS A 39 -3.17 -23.56 -14.78
N GLY A 40 -2.08 -23.37 -15.49
CA GLY A 40 -2.09 -22.99 -16.89
C GLY A 40 -0.86 -23.48 -17.65
N THR A 41 -0.87 -23.26 -18.97
CA THR A 41 0.25 -23.58 -19.85
C THR A 41 0.62 -22.35 -20.69
N PHE A 42 1.90 -22.23 -21.03
CA PHE A 42 2.40 -21.19 -21.92
C PHE A 42 3.46 -21.76 -22.86
N LYS A 43 3.61 -21.14 -24.04
CA LYS A 43 4.56 -21.60 -25.05
C LYS A 43 5.82 -20.75 -25.08
N VAL A 44 6.97 -21.42 -25.12
CA VAL A 44 8.28 -20.80 -25.25
C VAL A 44 8.92 -21.24 -26.57
N SER A 45 9.25 -20.29 -27.44
CA SER A 45 9.93 -20.57 -28.71
C SER A 45 11.43 -20.84 -28.53
N LYS A 46 12.06 -20.04 -27.65
CA LYS A 46 13.49 -20.14 -27.31
C LYS A 46 13.64 -19.96 -25.79
N PRO A 47 14.00 -21.05 -25.06
CA PRO A 47 14.28 -20.94 -23.64
C PRO A 47 15.42 -19.97 -23.35
N GLY A 48 15.27 -19.21 -22.30
CA GLY A 48 16.24 -18.22 -21.80
C GLY A 48 15.73 -17.60 -20.50
N ASP A 49 16.63 -16.95 -19.81
CA ASP A 49 16.32 -16.27 -18.54
C ASP A 49 15.27 -15.20 -18.75
N THR A 50 14.33 -15.12 -17.83
CA THR A 50 13.25 -14.14 -17.85
C THR A 50 12.81 -13.80 -16.42
N PHE A 51 12.01 -12.76 -16.29
CA PHE A 51 11.38 -12.36 -15.03
C PHE A 51 9.87 -12.52 -15.17
N LEU A 52 9.30 -13.45 -14.39
CA LEU A 52 7.87 -13.71 -14.38
C LEU A 52 7.14 -12.58 -13.66
N ASN A 53 6.33 -11.84 -14.38
CA ASN A 53 5.50 -10.75 -13.82
C ASN A 53 4.23 -11.33 -13.20
N MET A 54 4.06 -11.10 -11.89
CA MET A 54 2.94 -11.57 -11.08
C MET A 54 1.99 -10.41 -10.67
N GLU A 55 2.10 -9.24 -11.29
CA GLU A 55 1.37 -8.02 -10.92
C GLU A 55 -0.16 -8.17 -10.94
N GLN A 56 -0.69 -9.09 -11.75
CA GLN A 56 -2.12 -9.38 -11.81
C GLN A 56 -2.59 -10.34 -10.70
N PHE A 57 -1.69 -11.06 -10.07
CA PHE A 57 -1.94 -11.90 -8.91
C PHE A 57 -1.80 -11.08 -7.62
N GLY A 58 -2.44 -11.55 -6.52
CA GLY A 58 -2.42 -10.87 -5.24
C GLY A 58 -1.17 -11.20 -4.41
N LYS A 59 -1.17 -12.37 -3.78
CA LYS A 59 -0.08 -12.84 -2.92
C LYS A 59 -0.08 -14.35 -2.88
N GLY A 60 1.09 -14.98 -3.01
CA GLY A 60 1.15 -16.43 -2.97
C GLY A 60 2.47 -17.05 -3.36
N LEU A 61 2.37 -18.26 -3.92
CA LEU A 61 3.48 -19.07 -4.40
C LEU A 61 3.29 -19.38 -5.88
N VAL A 62 4.39 -19.50 -6.62
CA VAL A 62 4.35 -19.90 -8.03
C VAL A 62 5.38 -20.96 -8.34
N TYR A 63 4.98 -21.90 -9.18
CA TYR A 63 5.78 -23.01 -9.68
C TYR A 63 5.77 -23.00 -11.21
N VAL A 64 6.91 -23.29 -11.82
CA VAL A 64 7.03 -23.48 -13.27
C VAL A 64 7.74 -24.79 -13.55
N ASN A 65 7.11 -25.66 -14.33
CA ASN A 65 7.62 -27.01 -14.67
C ASN A 65 8.09 -27.82 -13.45
N GLY A 66 7.37 -27.74 -12.33
CA GLY A 66 7.72 -28.43 -11.09
C GLY A 66 8.69 -27.68 -10.18
N HIS A 67 9.29 -26.59 -10.62
CA HIS A 67 10.25 -25.80 -9.84
C HIS A 67 9.55 -24.67 -9.10
N ALA A 68 9.77 -24.56 -7.79
CA ALA A 68 9.28 -23.44 -6.98
C ALA A 68 10.10 -22.18 -7.27
N LEU A 69 9.45 -21.15 -7.84
CA LEU A 69 10.09 -19.84 -8.01
C LEU A 69 10.12 -19.04 -6.71
N GLY A 70 9.15 -19.28 -5.82
CA GLY A 70 9.05 -18.60 -4.54
C GLY A 70 7.76 -17.82 -4.38
N ARG A 71 7.80 -16.82 -3.50
CA ARG A 71 6.65 -16.00 -3.12
C ARG A 71 6.57 -14.74 -3.97
N PHE A 72 5.36 -14.34 -4.28
CA PHE A 72 5.06 -13.04 -4.90
C PHE A 72 4.09 -12.25 -4.04
N TRP A 73 4.09 -10.93 -4.20
CA TRP A 73 3.14 -10.04 -3.58
C TRP A 73 2.92 -8.80 -4.46
N GLU A 74 1.67 -8.49 -4.82
CA GLU A 74 1.34 -7.38 -5.72
C GLU A 74 1.80 -6.01 -5.21
N ILE A 75 1.88 -5.85 -3.89
CA ILE A 75 2.38 -4.61 -3.26
C ILE A 75 3.91 -4.54 -3.18
N GLY A 76 4.60 -5.60 -3.62
CA GLY A 76 6.06 -5.67 -3.60
C GLY A 76 6.65 -6.16 -2.27
N PRO A 77 7.98 -6.24 -2.18
CA PRO A 77 8.93 -5.90 -3.25
C PRO A 77 9.00 -6.94 -4.38
N GLN A 78 8.42 -8.13 -4.21
CA GLN A 78 8.54 -9.26 -5.14
C GLN A 78 7.35 -9.32 -6.11
N GLN A 79 7.27 -8.35 -7.00
CA GLN A 79 6.26 -8.34 -8.08
C GLN A 79 6.69 -9.18 -9.28
N THR A 80 7.98 -9.36 -9.49
CA THR A 80 8.56 -10.24 -10.50
C THR A 80 9.49 -11.25 -9.87
N LEU A 81 9.50 -12.47 -10.41
CA LEU A 81 10.36 -13.55 -9.96
C LEU A 81 11.29 -13.98 -11.09
N TYR A 82 12.58 -14.13 -10.78
CA TYR A 82 13.55 -14.66 -11.73
C TYR A 82 13.21 -16.09 -12.11
N LEU A 83 13.05 -16.34 -13.39
CA LEU A 83 12.78 -17.66 -13.97
C LEU A 83 13.96 -18.10 -14.82
N PRO A 84 14.78 -19.08 -14.35
CA PRO A 84 15.96 -19.55 -15.06
C PRO A 84 15.60 -20.23 -16.39
N GLY A 85 16.31 -19.88 -17.46
CA GLY A 85 16.15 -20.50 -18.76
C GLY A 85 16.24 -22.04 -18.76
N PRO A 86 17.13 -22.70 -17.98
CA PRO A 86 17.20 -24.15 -17.86
C PRO A 86 15.93 -24.83 -17.33
N TRP A 87 15.05 -24.09 -16.64
CA TRP A 87 13.76 -24.63 -16.17
C TRP A 87 12.67 -24.57 -17.25
N LEU A 88 12.93 -23.86 -18.35
CA LEU A 88 12.02 -23.73 -19.47
C LEU A 88 12.30 -24.78 -20.57
N LYS A 89 11.23 -25.20 -21.23
CA LYS A 89 11.30 -26.13 -22.40
C LYS A 89 10.89 -25.34 -23.65
N LYS A 90 11.46 -25.73 -24.80
CA LYS A 90 10.89 -25.31 -26.08
C LYS A 90 9.52 -25.96 -26.25
N GLY A 91 8.50 -25.19 -26.56
CA GLY A 91 7.11 -25.65 -26.61
C GLY A 91 6.35 -25.34 -25.33
N ASP A 92 5.53 -26.28 -24.87
CA ASP A 92 4.61 -26.09 -23.76
C ASP A 92 5.32 -26.19 -22.41
N ASN A 93 5.07 -25.21 -21.55
CA ASN A 93 5.52 -25.12 -20.19
C ASN A 93 4.31 -24.98 -19.27
N GLU A 94 4.40 -25.52 -18.07
CA GLU A 94 3.33 -25.48 -17.08
C GLU A 94 3.61 -24.40 -16.00
N ILE A 95 2.57 -23.74 -15.56
CA ILE A 95 2.60 -22.83 -14.41
C ILE A 95 1.49 -23.21 -13.43
N VAL A 96 1.84 -23.25 -12.15
CA VAL A 96 0.89 -23.41 -11.04
C VAL A 96 1.07 -22.25 -10.09
N VAL A 97 -0.01 -21.53 -9.78
CA VAL A 97 -0.02 -20.37 -8.91
C VAL A 97 -1.02 -20.61 -7.79
N PHE A 98 -0.57 -20.55 -6.55
CA PHE A 98 -1.45 -20.49 -5.39
C PHE A 98 -1.56 -19.03 -4.96
N ASP A 99 -2.77 -18.46 -4.97
CA ASP A 99 -3.03 -17.07 -4.61
C ASP A 99 -4.00 -16.99 -3.41
N VAL A 100 -3.54 -16.39 -2.31
CA VAL A 100 -4.29 -16.24 -1.05
C VAL A 100 -5.11 -14.96 -0.96
N VAL A 101 -5.03 -14.09 -1.96
CA VAL A 101 -5.80 -12.84 -2.05
C VAL A 101 -6.82 -12.90 -3.20
N GLY A 102 -6.51 -13.69 -4.22
CA GLY A 102 -7.23 -13.77 -5.48
C GLY A 102 -6.70 -12.77 -6.52
N PRO A 103 -6.46 -13.23 -7.76
CA PRO A 103 -5.93 -12.38 -8.81
C PRO A 103 -6.96 -11.37 -9.34
N LYS A 104 -6.47 -10.26 -9.85
CA LYS A 104 -7.27 -9.32 -10.68
C LYS A 104 -7.60 -9.97 -12.01
N GLU A 105 -6.61 -10.64 -12.59
CA GLU A 105 -6.69 -11.46 -13.78
C GLU A 105 -5.70 -12.63 -13.61
N ALA A 106 -6.11 -13.86 -13.98
CA ALA A 106 -5.22 -15.02 -13.94
C ALA A 106 -4.24 -14.99 -15.12
N LYS A 107 -3.35 -14.00 -15.12
CA LYS A 107 -2.39 -13.71 -16.18
C LYS A 107 -1.01 -13.45 -15.61
N ALA A 108 -0.01 -14.16 -16.14
CA ALA A 108 1.40 -13.90 -15.91
C ALA A 108 2.12 -13.75 -17.26
N GLU A 109 3.22 -13.01 -17.30
CA GLU A 109 4.01 -12.80 -18.50
C GLU A 109 5.52 -12.77 -18.20
N GLY A 110 6.35 -13.16 -19.15
CA GLY A 110 7.80 -13.08 -19.04
C GLY A 110 8.31 -11.69 -19.49
N LEU A 111 9.14 -11.06 -18.65
CA LEU A 111 9.77 -9.76 -18.93
C LEU A 111 11.29 -9.92 -19.11
N LYS A 112 11.90 -9.02 -19.87
CA LYS A 112 13.36 -8.93 -20.03
C LYS A 112 14.06 -8.34 -18.81
N THR A 113 13.38 -7.47 -18.08
CA THR A 113 13.90 -6.78 -16.90
C THR A 113 12.92 -6.93 -15.74
N PRO A 114 13.40 -7.04 -14.49
CA PRO A 114 12.51 -7.16 -13.33
C PRO A 114 11.80 -5.83 -13.04
N ILE A 115 10.69 -5.95 -12.32
CA ILE A 115 9.99 -4.82 -11.72
C ILE A 115 10.39 -4.80 -10.25
N TRP A 116 11.04 -3.72 -9.81
CA TRP A 116 11.55 -3.58 -8.44
C TRP A 116 10.68 -2.70 -7.54
N ASP A 117 9.94 -1.76 -8.14
CA ASP A 117 9.33 -0.66 -7.40
C ASP A 117 8.02 -0.13 -8.00
N LYS A 118 7.42 -0.84 -8.95
CA LYS A 118 6.08 -0.51 -9.43
C LYS A 118 5.03 -0.91 -8.40
N LEU A 119 5.04 -0.23 -7.26
CA LEU A 119 3.94 -0.40 -6.34
C LEU A 119 2.66 0.16 -6.98
N PRO A 120 1.50 -0.53 -6.89
CA PRO A 120 0.25 -0.10 -7.54
C PRO A 120 -0.17 1.33 -7.17
N TYR A 121 0.25 1.80 -6.00
CA TYR A 121 0.02 3.16 -5.52
C TYR A 121 1.12 4.15 -5.95
N LYS A 122 2.37 3.73 -6.24
CA LYS A 122 3.42 4.61 -6.77
C LYS A 122 3.18 5.04 -8.22
N ASN A 123 2.32 4.34 -8.95
CA ASN A 123 1.96 4.69 -10.33
C ASN A 123 0.80 5.70 -10.41
N ARG A 124 0.11 6.00 -9.33
CA ARG A 124 -0.77 7.15 -9.28
C ARG A 124 0.10 8.39 -9.20
N LYS A 125 0.11 9.19 -10.25
CA LYS A 125 0.75 10.50 -10.20
C LYS A 125 0.01 11.30 -9.13
N SER A 126 0.75 11.77 -8.12
CA SER A 126 0.28 12.81 -7.24
C SER A 126 -0.26 13.95 -8.11
N ASN A 127 -1.41 14.48 -7.76
CA ASN A 127 -1.96 15.65 -8.42
C ASN A 127 -1.04 16.87 -8.20
N GLY A 128 -0.30 16.89 -7.10
CA GLY A 128 0.66 17.94 -6.76
C GLY A 128 0.04 19.32 -6.55
N THR A 129 -1.29 19.41 -6.57
CA THR A 129 -2.01 20.67 -6.48
C THR A 129 -2.36 20.99 -5.03
N ALA A 130 -1.94 22.14 -4.55
CA ALA A 130 -2.31 22.63 -3.24
C ALA A 130 -3.84 22.77 -3.10
N PRO A 131 -4.45 22.23 -2.03
CA PRO A 131 -5.87 22.40 -1.81
C PRO A 131 -6.20 23.86 -1.47
N LYS A 132 -7.35 24.35 -1.90
CA LYS A 132 -7.88 25.67 -1.54
C LYS A 132 -8.63 25.57 -0.21
N LEU A 133 -7.90 25.62 0.90
CA LEU A 133 -8.46 25.44 2.24
C LEU A 133 -9.41 26.55 2.68
N ASP A 134 -9.26 27.74 2.13
CA ASP A 134 -10.14 28.89 2.33
C ASP A 134 -11.56 28.68 1.76
N GLU A 135 -11.69 27.80 0.76
CA GLU A 135 -12.98 27.38 0.17
C GLU A 135 -13.59 26.17 0.90
N MET A 136 -12.94 25.62 1.95
CA MET A 136 -13.34 24.37 2.62
C MET A 136 -13.67 24.60 4.10
N THR A 137 -14.65 23.86 4.59
CA THR A 137 -14.94 23.81 6.04
C THR A 137 -14.23 22.60 6.65
N PRO A 138 -13.40 22.78 7.70
CA PRO A 138 -12.77 21.65 8.37
C PRO A 138 -13.83 20.76 9.05
N VAL A 139 -13.64 19.46 8.97
CA VAL A 139 -14.46 18.49 9.71
C VAL A 139 -14.06 18.42 11.18
N LEU A 140 -12.81 18.80 11.47
CA LEU A 140 -12.26 18.90 12.82
C LEU A 140 -11.23 20.03 12.88
N THR A 141 -11.27 20.81 13.96
CA THR A 141 -10.19 21.69 14.42
C THR A 141 -9.87 21.30 15.84
N ALA A 142 -8.63 20.86 16.11
CA ALA A 142 -8.26 20.31 17.40
C ALA A 142 -6.76 20.52 17.70
N GLU A 143 -6.35 20.01 18.86
CA GLU A 143 -4.98 20.02 19.32
C GLU A 143 -4.60 18.61 19.80
N PHE A 144 -3.45 18.09 19.34
CA PHE A 144 -2.90 16.85 19.87
C PHE A 144 -2.15 17.11 21.17
N GLU A 145 -2.22 16.15 22.09
CA GLU A 145 -1.43 16.18 23.31
C GLU A 145 0.06 16.04 23.01
N LYS A 146 0.89 16.60 23.89
CA LYS A 146 2.36 16.46 23.80
C LYS A 146 2.76 15.02 24.09
N GLY A 147 3.75 14.51 23.38
CA GLY A 147 4.32 13.17 23.57
C GLY A 147 4.53 12.42 22.25
N ASN A 148 5.21 11.28 22.31
CA ASN A 148 5.65 10.51 21.15
C ASN A 148 4.76 9.29 20.82
N GLY A 149 3.72 9.03 21.62
CA GLY A 149 2.80 7.93 21.38
C GLY A 149 1.70 8.25 20.36
N TRP A 150 0.93 7.22 20.01
CA TRP A 150 -0.25 7.35 19.18
C TRP A 150 -1.27 8.34 19.79
N LYS A 151 -1.86 9.15 18.95
CA LYS A 151 -2.89 10.12 19.28
C LYS A 151 -4.09 9.91 18.39
N GLN A 152 -5.28 10.04 18.95
CA GLN A 152 -6.53 9.95 18.19
C GLN A 152 -7.25 11.29 18.22
N ALA A 153 -7.91 11.60 17.12
CA ALA A 153 -8.77 12.78 17.02
C ALA A 153 -10.08 12.39 16.33
N ASP A 154 -11.16 12.47 17.09
CA ASP A 154 -12.50 12.06 16.66
C ASP A 154 -13.24 13.22 16.00
N PHE A 155 -13.93 12.94 14.90
CA PHE A 155 -14.71 13.95 14.14
C PHE A 155 -16.08 14.25 14.77
N GLY A 156 -16.49 13.48 15.79
CA GLY A 156 -17.80 13.56 16.43
C GLY A 156 -18.95 13.03 15.59
N LYS A 157 -18.73 12.75 14.32
CA LYS A 157 -19.68 12.16 13.38
C LYS A 157 -18.95 11.48 12.22
N ALA A 158 -19.63 10.58 11.53
CA ALA A 158 -19.10 9.98 10.31
C ALA A 158 -19.11 10.99 9.16
N VAL A 159 -17.99 11.14 8.47
CA VAL A 159 -17.81 12.03 7.32
C VAL A 159 -17.40 11.20 6.12
N LYS A 160 -18.02 11.44 4.96
CA LYS A 160 -17.67 10.78 3.71
C LYS A 160 -16.70 11.63 2.91
N GLY A 161 -15.68 11.00 2.34
CA GLY A 161 -14.72 11.64 1.43
C GLY A 161 -13.71 10.64 0.89
N ARG A 162 -13.03 11.01 -0.17
CA ARG A 162 -11.93 10.26 -0.75
C ARG A 162 -10.57 10.84 -0.37
N TYR A 163 -10.52 12.16 -0.20
CA TYR A 163 -9.28 12.86 0.14
C TYR A 163 -9.34 13.28 1.61
N LEU A 164 -8.34 12.82 2.38
CA LEU A 164 -8.07 13.33 3.72
C LEU A 164 -7.02 14.44 3.60
N ILE A 165 -7.32 15.60 4.17
CA ILE A 165 -6.39 16.72 4.23
C ILE A 165 -6.11 17.04 5.69
N LEU A 166 -4.83 17.03 6.06
CA LEU A 166 -4.35 17.45 7.36
C LEU A 166 -3.57 18.75 7.20
N GLU A 167 -4.06 19.82 7.82
CA GLU A 167 -3.38 21.09 7.96
C GLU A 167 -2.76 21.18 9.36
N ALA A 168 -1.44 21.05 9.46
CA ALA A 168 -0.70 21.32 10.68
C ALA A 168 -0.53 22.85 10.82
N VAL A 169 -1.10 23.41 11.88
CA VAL A 169 -1.13 24.87 12.13
C VAL A 169 0.05 25.32 12.97
N ASP A 170 0.48 24.48 13.93
CA ASP A 170 1.70 24.68 14.72
C ASP A 170 2.21 23.36 15.33
N GLY A 171 3.34 23.40 16.01
CA GLY A 171 4.00 22.25 16.64
C GLY A 171 4.30 22.46 18.13
N TRP A 172 4.56 21.33 18.82
CA TRP A 172 4.89 21.34 20.26
C TRP A 172 6.31 21.81 20.58
N ASN A 173 7.25 21.55 19.70
CA ASN A 173 8.66 21.90 19.92
C ASN A 173 9.04 23.13 19.11
N SER A 174 10.12 23.81 19.55
CA SER A 174 10.64 24.97 18.80
C SER A 174 11.07 24.54 17.40
N GLY A 175 10.57 25.24 16.40
CA GLY A 175 10.84 25.03 14.99
C GLY A 175 9.58 25.15 14.13
N ASP A 176 9.78 25.33 12.85
CA ASP A 176 8.72 25.49 11.88
C ASP A 176 8.38 24.16 11.15
N GLU A 177 8.83 23.03 11.68
CA GLU A 177 8.69 21.73 11.03
C GLU A 177 7.45 20.97 11.49
N ALA A 178 6.85 20.21 10.59
CA ALA A 178 5.86 19.19 10.90
C ALA A 178 6.38 17.80 10.48
N SER A 179 6.02 16.76 11.23
CA SER A 179 6.36 15.39 10.91
C SER A 179 5.22 14.42 11.23
N ILE A 180 5.12 13.36 10.45
CA ILE A 180 4.14 12.27 10.62
C ILE A 180 4.88 10.96 10.37
N ALA A 181 5.03 10.13 11.39
CA ALA A 181 5.56 8.78 11.23
C ALA A 181 4.49 7.87 10.63
N GLU A 182 3.29 7.90 11.19
CA GLU A 182 2.18 7.11 10.70
C GLU A 182 0.84 7.85 10.88
N LEU A 183 -0.07 7.62 9.95
CA LEU A 183 -1.44 8.12 10.03
C LEU A 183 -2.43 7.03 9.63
N TYR A 184 -3.47 6.86 10.42
CA TYR A 184 -4.62 6.03 10.11
C TYR A 184 -5.90 6.84 10.07
N VAL A 185 -6.85 6.35 9.28
CA VAL A 185 -8.25 6.80 9.28
C VAL A 185 -9.09 5.68 9.87
N LEU A 186 -9.99 6.02 10.78
CA LEU A 186 -10.91 5.06 11.40
C LEU A 186 -12.28 5.12 10.73
N ASP A 187 -12.87 3.95 10.56
CA ASP A 187 -14.23 3.81 10.05
C ASP A 187 -15.32 4.06 11.13
N ASN A 188 -16.57 3.83 10.79
CA ASN A 188 -17.70 3.98 11.71
C ASN A 188 -17.79 2.93 12.82
N LYS A 189 -16.93 1.92 12.80
CA LYS A 189 -16.77 0.93 13.87
C LYS A 189 -15.56 1.22 14.75
N GLY A 190 -14.79 2.25 14.44
CA GLY A 190 -13.52 2.57 15.08
C GLY A 190 -12.35 1.69 14.61
N GLU A 191 -12.52 0.96 13.51
CA GLU A 191 -11.47 0.12 12.95
C GLU A 191 -10.59 0.93 11.98
N ARG A 192 -9.30 0.61 11.95
CA ARG A 192 -8.35 1.23 11.01
C ARG A 192 -8.68 0.81 9.58
N LEU A 193 -8.89 1.78 8.69
CA LEU A 193 -9.07 1.50 7.28
C LEU A 193 -7.78 0.92 6.67
N PRO A 194 -7.90 -0.09 5.78
CA PRO A 194 -6.75 -0.59 5.03
C PRO A 194 -6.16 0.52 4.16
N ARG A 195 -4.83 0.62 4.15
CA ARG A 195 -4.09 1.70 3.46
C ARG A 195 -3.63 1.33 2.06
N GLU A 196 -4.05 0.19 1.55
CA GLU A 196 -3.75 -0.23 0.19
C GLU A 196 -4.29 0.77 -0.84
N GLY A 197 -3.39 1.25 -1.68
CA GLY A 197 -3.73 2.22 -2.71
C GLY A 197 -3.86 3.67 -2.23
N TRP A 198 -3.52 3.97 -0.97
CA TRP A 198 -3.35 5.35 -0.54
C TRP A 198 -2.12 5.97 -1.19
N ILE A 199 -2.20 7.25 -1.47
CA ILE A 199 -1.08 8.04 -1.95
C ILE A 199 -1.03 9.40 -1.24
N ALA A 200 0.17 9.91 -1.01
CA ALA A 200 0.37 11.31 -0.67
C ALA A 200 0.15 12.14 -1.93
N ASP A 201 -1.09 12.62 -2.13
CA ASP A 201 -1.47 13.35 -3.35
C ASP A 201 -0.83 14.73 -3.40
N TYR A 202 -0.63 15.35 -2.23
CA TYR A 202 0.08 16.61 -2.08
C TYR A 202 0.72 16.70 -0.69
N VAL A 203 1.91 17.26 -0.62
CA VAL A 203 2.53 17.77 0.62
C VAL A 203 3.08 19.16 0.36
N SER A 204 2.88 20.09 1.31
CA SER A 204 3.32 21.49 1.17
C SER A 204 4.84 21.63 1.01
N SER A 205 5.59 20.74 1.63
CA SER A 205 7.04 20.57 1.47
C SER A 205 7.47 19.23 2.03
N GLU A 206 8.66 18.77 1.64
CA GLU A 206 9.26 17.54 2.18
C GLU A 206 10.78 17.67 2.26
N ASN A 207 11.37 17.01 3.25
CA ASN A 207 12.80 17.02 3.48
C ASN A 207 13.47 15.85 2.75
N THR A 208 14.17 16.15 1.66
CA THR A 208 14.92 15.18 0.84
C THR A 208 16.41 15.46 0.79
N GLU A 209 16.92 16.43 1.57
CA GLU A 209 18.33 16.81 1.60
C GLU A 209 19.13 15.82 2.46
N GLY A 210 19.76 14.83 1.79
CA GLY A 210 20.54 13.77 2.43
C GLY A 210 19.73 12.74 3.21
N VAL A 211 18.40 12.82 3.15
CA VAL A 211 17.45 11.92 3.83
C VAL A 211 16.22 11.66 2.95
N ASN A 212 15.52 10.56 3.20
CA ASN A 212 14.26 10.25 2.51
C ASN A 212 13.08 10.40 3.49
N ARG A 213 12.53 11.62 3.59
CA ARG A 213 11.39 11.96 4.46
C ARG A 213 10.21 12.48 3.66
N THR A 214 9.87 11.74 2.64
CA THR A 214 8.83 12.03 1.66
C THR A 214 7.43 11.68 2.15
N GLY A 215 6.41 12.22 1.51
CA GLY A 215 5.00 12.04 1.92
C GLY A 215 4.50 10.60 1.97
N ASP A 216 5.11 9.68 1.23
CA ASP A 216 4.79 8.24 1.28
C ASP A 216 5.12 7.58 2.63
N LYS A 217 6.00 8.22 3.45
CA LYS A 217 6.35 7.74 4.79
C LYS A 217 5.21 7.87 5.81
N ILE A 218 4.17 8.60 5.47
CA ILE A 218 3.00 8.82 6.34
C ILE A 218 2.19 7.53 6.58
N PHE A 219 2.33 6.55 5.68
CA PHE A 219 1.54 5.31 5.71
C PHE A 219 2.29 4.09 5.15
N ASP A 220 3.62 4.04 5.33
CA ASP A 220 4.46 2.95 4.83
C ASP A 220 4.55 1.73 5.77
N LEU A 221 3.81 1.72 6.87
CA LEU A 221 3.76 0.68 7.91
C LEU A 221 5.07 0.55 8.72
N GLN A 222 5.89 1.60 8.74
CA GLN A 222 7.15 1.62 9.46
C GLN A 222 7.21 2.83 10.40
N GLU A 223 6.93 2.62 11.67
CA GLU A 223 6.94 3.69 12.69
C GLU A 223 8.28 4.40 12.85
N SER A 224 9.37 3.80 12.36
CA SER A 224 10.72 4.37 12.37
C SER A 224 11.01 5.33 11.23
N THR A 225 10.22 5.32 10.18
CA THR A 225 10.27 6.27 9.06
C THR A 225 9.22 7.36 9.26
N TYR A 226 9.37 8.51 8.63
CA TYR A 226 8.41 9.59 8.76
C TYR A 226 8.54 10.60 7.63
N TRP A 227 7.42 11.21 7.26
CA TRP A 227 7.42 12.45 6.52
C TRP A 227 7.84 13.60 7.44
N GLN A 228 8.61 14.53 6.89
CA GLN A 228 8.97 15.78 7.55
C GLN A 228 8.90 16.91 6.53
N SER A 229 8.28 18.02 6.90
CA SER A 229 8.33 19.24 6.11
C SER A 229 9.78 19.72 5.97
N LYS A 230 10.07 20.49 4.91
CA LYS A 230 11.40 21.03 4.68
C LYS A 230 11.78 22.00 5.82
N PRO A 231 12.98 21.87 6.43
CA PRO A 231 13.46 22.79 7.44
C PRO A 231 13.44 24.24 6.95
N GLY A 232 13.03 25.17 7.81
CA GLY A 232 12.94 26.60 7.51
C GLY A 232 11.68 27.03 6.73
N VAL A 233 10.84 26.11 6.32
CA VAL A 233 9.49 26.42 5.81
C VAL A 233 8.54 26.57 6.98
N LYS A 234 7.85 27.70 7.06
CA LYS A 234 6.95 28.02 8.17
C LYS A 234 5.60 27.31 8.07
N PHE A 235 4.95 27.15 9.22
CA PHE A 235 3.55 26.73 9.29
C PHE A 235 2.61 27.71 8.53
N PRO A 236 1.46 27.24 8.00
CA PRO A 236 0.94 25.88 8.12
C PRO A 236 1.58 24.89 7.13
N HIS A 237 1.65 23.63 7.53
CA HIS A 237 2.02 22.54 6.62
C HIS A 237 0.79 21.71 6.25
N VAL A 238 0.68 21.33 4.99
CA VAL A 238 -0.50 20.64 4.48
C VAL A 238 -0.08 19.31 3.85
N VAL A 239 -0.82 18.27 4.21
CA VAL A 239 -0.74 16.94 3.62
C VAL A 239 -2.10 16.56 3.07
N VAL A 240 -2.15 16.10 1.83
CA VAL A 240 -3.34 15.53 1.18
C VAL A 240 -3.09 14.06 0.89
N ILE A 241 -3.94 13.21 1.43
CA ILE A 241 -3.90 11.77 1.20
C ILE A 241 -5.12 11.37 0.36
N ASP A 242 -4.89 10.82 -0.83
CA ASP A 242 -5.92 10.14 -1.60
C ASP A 242 -6.09 8.72 -1.02
N LEU A 243 -7.25 8.44 -0.44
CA LEU A 243 -7.59 7.15 0.15
C LEU A 243 -7.95 6.08 -0.90
N GLY A 244 -7.81 6.42 -2.18
CA GLY A 244 -8.06 5.53 -3.31
C GLY A 244 -9.54 5.36 -3.67
N ARG A 245 -10.44 5.56 -2.72
CA ARG A 245 -11.89 5.46 -2.87
C ARG A 245 -12.60 6.34 -1.85
N PRO A 246 -13.85 6.73 -2.06
CA PRO A 246 -14.66 7.34 -1.01
C PRO A 246 -14.83 6.38 0.17
N VAL A 247 -14.60 6.90 1.38
CA VAL A 247 -14.74 6.16 2.64
C VAL A 247 -15.66 6.93 3.59
N SER A 248 -16.17 6.26 4.63
CA SER A 248 -16.85 6.89 5.75
C SER A 248 -15.88 6.87 6.94
N ALA A 249 -15.40 8.03 7.35
CA ALA A 249 -14.40 8.20 8.40
C ALA A 249 -15.02 8.86 9.64
N THR A 250 -14.57 8.43 10.83
CA THR A 250 -15.01 8.99 12.11
C THR A 250 -13.89 9.60 12.92
N ALA A 251 -12.64 9.24 12.62
CA ALA A 251 -11.46 9.73 13.34
C ALA A 251 -10.19 9.55 12.52
N ILE A 252 -9.12 10.19 12.98
CA ILE A 252 -7.76 9.89 12.57
C ILE A 252 -6.94 9.43 13.76
N GLN A 253 -5.94 8.58 13.51
CA GLN A 253 -4.86 8.30 14.45
C GLN A 253 -3.54 8.80 13.86
N TYR A 254 -2.79 9.53 14.66
CA TYR A 254 -1.52 10.15 14.29
C TYR A 254 -0.41 9.65 15.20
N LEU A 255 0.69 9.24 14.61
CA LEU A 255 1.95 8.95 15.30
C LEU A 255 2.96 10.03 14.92
N PRO A 256 3.47 10.82 15.89
CA PRO A 256 4.57 11.73 15.63
C PRO A 256 5.88 10.97 15.44
N ARG A 257 6.90 11.65 14.97
CA ARG A 257 8.27 11.17 15.00
C ARG A 257 8.66 10.71 16.41
N MET A 258 9.25 9.51 16.52
CA MET A 258 9.43 8.79 17.79
C MET A 258 10.58 9.34 18.66
N GLU A 259 11.52 10.10 18.10
CA GLU A 259 12.69 10.59 18.87
C GLU A 259 12.27 11.67 19.87
N THR A 260 12.64 11.45 21.12
CA THR A 260 12.32 12.36 22.23
C THR A 260 12.90 13.77 21.99
N GLY A 261 12.05 14.78 22.08
CA GLY A 261 12.46 16.17 21.90
C GLY A 261 12.70 16.60 20.45
N ALA A 262 12.51 15.70 19.48
CA ALA A 262 12.66 16.04 18.08
C ALA A 262 11.63 17.09 17.62
N PRO A 263 11.99 17.99 16.67
CA PRO A 263 11.05 18.92 16.08
C PRO A 263 10.01 18.21 15.23
N GLY A 264 8.89 18.86 15.00
CA GLY A 264 7.86 18.42 14.04
C GLY A 264 6.66 17.70 14.66
N SER A 265 6.59 17.50 15.97
CA SER A 265 5.37 16.99 16.60
C SER A 265 4.24 18.02 16.46
N ILE A 266 3.18 17.67 15.73
CA ILE A 266 2.04 18.54 15.44
C ILE A 266 1.26 18.80 16.73
N ARG A 267 0.93 20.07 16.97
CA ARG A 267 0.06 20.51 18.06
C ARG A 267 -1.32 20.86 17.51
N LYS A 268 -1.51 22.06 17.02
CA LYS A 268 -2.78 22.51 16.44
C LYS A 268 -2.91 22.07 15.01
N PHE A 269 -4.08 21.58 14.67
CA PHE A 269 -4.33 21.07 13.32
C PHE A 269 -5.81 21.22 12.93
N LYS A 270 -6.04 21.14 11.62
CA LYS A 270 -7.37 21.00 11.05
C LYS A 270 -7.40 19.78 10.12
N VAL A 271 -8.53 19.12 10.08
CA VAL A 271 -8.80 18.02 9.16
C VAL A 271 -9.93 18.38 8.24
N TYR A 272 -9.76 18.04 6.96
CA TYR A 272 -10.81 18.20 5.95
C TYR A 272 -10.99 16.86 5.23
N MET A 273 -12.21 16.60 4.78
CA MET A 273 -12.55 15.45 3.95
C MET A 273 -13.25 15.92 2.68
N LYS A 274 -12.80 15.41 1.52
CA LYS A 274 -13.34 15.75 0.20
C LYS A 274 -13.67 14.50 -0.62
#